data_679d80a98d4f3eab3acb2e86f9740c56
#
_entry.id   679d80a98d4f3eab3acb2e86f9740c56
#
_cell.length_a   1.000
_cell.length_b   1.000
_cell.length_c   1.000
_cell.angle_alpha   90.00
_cell.angle_beta   90.00
_cell.angle_gamma   90.00
#
_symmetry.space_group_name_H-M   'P 1'
#
loop_
_entity.id
_entity.type
_entity.pdbx_description
1 polymer ?
#
loop_
_entity_poly.entity_id
_entity_poly.type
_entity_poly.pdbx_seq_one_letter_code
_entity_poly.pdbx_strand_id
1 'polypeptide(L)'
;YVNYAQSLLDTFAGPLNLPQIAVSVDMLDTGVDIPEVVNLVFFKKVMSKAKFWQMIGRGTRLCPDLFGVGLPKERFLIFDFCGNFEFFRLKIKGKETQVAPSITERIFNIKLELIRKLERFAYQQEPHISYRNRLVEEMIGEISRLNRRHFVVKRHLKQVEKYSVKAAWEHLGDLDLNEIKEHLTPLIIPSDDDEPAKRFDHLIFTIELGELLGKNVNYHKEQVVKTAYQLSKLGTIPQVLAKQELIERVRTNEFWHFAEISDYEMVRKELRELIKFIAQEAHAIYYTDFSDEIITTQECPGEFRVEDLQDYKKKVNQYIR
;
A
#
# COMPACT_ATOMS: atom_id res chain seq x y z
N TYR A 1 -0.37 26.97 0.39
CA TYR A 1 -0.06 25.88 1.34
C TYR A 1 1.45 25.64 1.47
N VAL A 2 2.23 25.69 0.37
CA VAL A 2 3.67 25.37 0.38
C VAL A 2 4.50 26.40 1.15
N ASN A 3 4.22 27.69 0.98
CA ASN A 3 5.00 28.76 1.63
C ASN A 3 4.84 28.79 3.16
N TYR A 4 3.66 28.50 3.67
CA TYR A 4 3.41 28.43 5.12
C TYR A 4 4.10 27.21 5.77
N ALA A 5 4.11 26.09 5.08
CA ALA A 5 4.74 24.87 5.57
C ALA A 5 6.28 25.01 5.66
N GLN A 6 6.90 25.70 4.69
CA GLN A 6 8.34 25.96 4.72
C GLN A 6 8.72 26.88 5.89
N SER A 7 7.95 27.93 6.13
CA SER A 7 8.15 28.85 7.27
C SER A 7 8.05 28.13 8.63
N LEU A 8 7.12 27.16 8.77
CA LEU A 8 7.02 26.35 9.97
C LEU A 8 8.24 25.43 10.15
N LEU A 9 8.75 24.86 9.05
CA LEU A 9 9.97 24.03 9.09
C LEU A 9 11.20 24.85 9.50
N ASP A 10 11.35 26.05 8.93
CA ASP A 10 12.46 26.96 9.26
C ASP A 10 12.40 27.38 10.74
N THR A 11 11.18 27.58 11.27
CA THR A 11 10.97 27.90 12.69
C THR A 11 11.31 26.69 13.58
N PHE A 12 10.87 25.49 13.20
CA PHE A 12 11.16 24.25 13.91
C PHE A 12 12.65 23.88 13.88
N ALA A 13 13.37 24.23 12.82
CA ALA A 13 14.81 24.01 12.70
C ALA A 13 15.65 24.90 13.64
N GLY A 14 15.07 25.95 14.22
CA GLY A 14 15.78 26.82 15.16
C GLY A 14 15.90 26.17 16.55
N PRO A 15 17.12 25.94 17.10
CA PRO A 15 17.34 25.14 18.31
C PRO A 15 16.72 25.74 19.59
N LEU A 16 16.37 27.00 19.57
CA LEU A 16 15.74 27.72 20.69
C LEU A 16 14.31 28.16 20.40
N ASN A 17 13.81 27.87 19.19
CA ASN A 17 12.47 28.30 18.76
C ASN A 17 11.40 27.29 19.16
N LEU A 18 10.18 27.77 19.29
CA LEU A 18 8.97 26.96 19.35
C LEU A 18 8.39 26.83 17.93
N PRO A 19 7.81 25.68 17.57
CA PRO A 19 7.51 24.52 18.40
C PRO A 19 8.72 23.56 18.53
N GLN A 20 8.82 22.86 19.67
CA GLN A 20 9.82 21.81 19.88
C GLN A 20 9.34 20.43 19.42
N ILE A 21 8.08 20.30 19.10
CA ILE A 21 7.46 19.07 18.61
C ILE A 21 6.81 19.36 17.25
N ALA A 22 7.17 18.57 16.25
CA ALA A 22 6.54 18.61 14.94
C ALA A 22 5.86 17.28 14.63
N VAL A 23 4.62 17.33 14.16
CA VAL A 23 3.86 16.18 13.69
C VAL A 23 3.69 16.31 12.18
N SER A 24 4.09 15.28 11.45
CA SER A 24 4.05 15.25 9.99
C SER A 24 3.58 13.91 9.48
N VAL A 25 2.85 13.91 8.38
CA VAL A 25 2.45 12.67 7.71
C VAL A 25 3.56 12.19 6.78
N ASP A 26 4.09 13.04 5.91
CA ASP A 26 5.13 12.71 4.93
C ASP A 26 6.15 13.85 4.69
N MET A 27 5.85 15.07 5.14
CA MET A 27 6.62 16.27 4.78
C MET A 27 8.03 16.30 5.38
N LEU A 28 8.22 15.71 6.56
CA LEU A 28 9.53 15.60 7.22
C LEU A 28 10.37 14.42 6.70
N ASP A 29 9.82 13.59 5.83
CA ASP A 29 10.52 12.40 5.32
C ASP A 29 11.59 12.76 4.29
N THR A 30 11.44 13.87 3.56
CA THR A 30 12.33 14.29 2.48
C THR A 30 12.71 15.77 2.59
N GLY A 31 13.96 16.10 2.22
CA GLY A 31 14.39 17.48 1.99
C GLY A 31 14.65 18.35 3.22
N VAL A 32 14.37 17.90 4.42
CA VAL A 32 14.58 18.68 5.66
C VAL A 32 15.83 18.21 6.38
N ASP A 33 16.73 19.12 6.72
CA ASP A 33 17.95 18.85 7.48
C ASP A 33 17.90 19.59 8.82
N ILE A 34 17.56 18.86 9.88
CA ILE A 34 17.46 19.40 11.25
C ILE A 34 18.32 18.52 12.16
N PRO A 35 19.60 18.88 12.39
CA PRO A 35 20.53 18.12 13.21
C PRO A 35 20.08 17.96 14.68
N GLU A 36 19.27 18.90 15.16
CA GLU A 36 18.80 18.99 16.56
C GLU A 36 17.77 17.93 16.94
N VAL A 37 17.25 17.15 16.00
CA VAL A 37 16.27 16.10 16.29
C VAL A 37 16.86 15.02 17.19
N VAL A 38 16.35 14.91 18.42
CA VAL A 38 16.77 13.91 19.42
C VAL A 38 15.75 12.80 19.65
N ASN A 39 14.50 13.01 19.26
CA ASN A 39 13.43 12.03 19.41
C ASN A 39 12.70 11.85 18.08
N LEU A 40 12.54 10.61 17.66
CA LEU A 40 11.69 10.21 16.54
C LEU A 40 10.55 9.33 17.06
N VAL A 41 9.33 9.70 16.72
CA VAL A 41 8.13 8.99 17.18
C VAL A 41 7.35 8.48 15.98
N PHE A 42 7.21 7.16 15.86
CA PHE A 42 6.44 6.53 14.79
C PHE A 42 5.05 6.16 15.28
N PHE A 43 4.04 6.94 14.86
CA PHE A 43 2.61 6.63 15.03
C PHE A 43 1.95 6.07 13.78
N LYS A 44 2.72 5.86 12.71
CA LYS A 44 2.27 5.32 11.43
C LYS A 44 3.03 4.05 11.09
N LYS A 45 2.33 3.05 10.55
CA LYS A 45 2.98 1.87 9.99
C LYS A 45 3.67 2.25 8.68
N VAL A 46 4.99 2.10 8.63
CA VAL A 46 5.80 2.39 7.44
C VAL A 46 5.93 1.10 6.65
N MET A 47 5.54 1.12 5.38
CA MET A 47 5.55 -0.07 4.53
C MET A 47 6.81 -0.15 3.63
N SER A 48 7.49 0.98 3.41
CA SER A 48 8.69 1.05 2.59
C SER A 48 9.95 1.05 3.46
N LYS A 49 10.85 0.08 3.22
CA LYS A 49 12.14 -0.02 3.90
C LYS A 49 13.01 1.23 3.64
N ALA A 50 13.05 1.71 2.41
CA ALA A 50 13.81 2.91 2.06
C ALA A 50 13.29 4.13 2.83
N LYS A 51 11.97 4.32 2.88
CA LYS A 51 11.32 5.39 3.65
C LYS A 51 11.60 5.27 5.14
N PHE A 52 11.53 4.07 5.71
CA PHE A 52 11.83 3.83 7.12
C PHE A 52 13.27 4.25 7.47
N TRP A 53 14.24 3.87 6.66
CA TRP A 53 15.63 4.27 6.87
C TRP A 53 15.87 5.75 6.64
N GLN A 54 15.18 6.38 5.69
CA GLN A 54 15.23 7.84 5.51
C GLN A 54 14.72 8.58 6.75
N MET A 55 13.62 8.11 7.34
CA MET A 55 13.05 8.68 8.57
C MET A 55 14.03 8.51 9.75
N ILE A 56 14.63 7.34 9.93
CA ILE A 56 15.66 7.10 10.95
C ILE A 56 16.86 8.01 10.71
N GLY A 57 17.27 8.20 9.46
CA GLY A 57 18.37 9.09 9.07
C GLY A 57 18.20 10.55 9.52
N ARG A 58 16.98 10.99 9.85
CA ARG A 58 16.75 12.33 10.42
C ARG A 58 17.34 12.44 11.85
N GLY A 59 17.29 11.38 12.63
CA GLY A 59 17.88 11.34 13.97
C GLY A 59 19.41 11.16 14.00
N THR A 60 20.01 10.64 12.93
CA THR A 60 21.45 10.31 12.91
C THR A 60 22.37 11.51 12.67
N ARG A 61 21.81 12.68 12.34
CA ARG A 61 22.61 13.89 12.13
C ARG A 61 23.36 14.29 13.38
N LEU A 62 24.65 14.63 13.22
CA LEU A 62 25.48 15.12 14.30
C LEU A 62 25.14 16.58 14.62
N CYS A 63 25.09 16.94 15.87
CA CYS A 63 24.90 18.30 16.34
C CYS A 63 25.91 18.57 17.48
N PRO A 64 27.04 19.20 17.18
CA PRO A 64 27.98 19.63 18.24
C PRO A 64 27.28 20.68 19.10
N ASP A 65 27.51 20.74 20.34
CA ASP A 65 26.98 21.75 21.26
C ASP A 65 25.46 21.79 21.43
N LEU A 66 24.70 20.72 21.05
CA LEU A 66 23.25 20.68 21.17
C LEU A 66 22.76 20.95 22.60
N PHE A 67 23.48 20.46 23.58
CA PHE A 67 23.11 20.57 25.01
C PHE A 67 23.97 21.61 25.76
N GLY A 68 24.76 22.41 25.05
CA GLY A 68 25.66 23.42 25.54
C GLY A 68 27.05 23.30 24.95
N VAL A 69 27.92 24.29 25.21
CA VAL A 69 29.28 24.31 24.65
C VAL A 69 30.05 23.04 25.11
N GLY A 70 30.54 22.27 24.13
CA GLY A 70 31.24 21.00 24.37
C GLY A 70 30.35 19.82 24.74
N LEU A 71 29.00 19.96 24.64
CA LEU A 71 28.04 18.90 24.89
C LEU A 71 27.30 18.49 23.60
N PRO A 72 27.92 17.61 22.79
CA PRO A 72 27.36 17.21 21.50
C PRO A 72 26.17 16.27 21.66
N LYS A 73 25.39 16.13 20.60
CA LYS A 73 24.41 15.09 20.44
C LYS A 73 25.11 13.74 20.25
N GLU A 74 25.14 12.91 21.27
CA GLU A 74 25.75 11.58 21.23
C GLU A 74 24.80 10.49 20.72
N ARG A 75 23.49 10.68 20.90
CA ARG A 75 22.45 9.71 20.57
C ARG A 75 21.10 10.39 20.28
N PHE A 76 20.20 9.62 19.70
CA PHE A 76 18.79 9.97 19.57
C PHE A 76 17.93 8.78 19.95
N LEU A 77 16.69 9.01 20.31
CA LEU A 77 15.75 7.99 20.73
C LEU A 77 14.69 7.77 19.65
N ILE A 78 14.24 6.54 19.51
CA ILE A 78 13.16 6.18 18.63
C ILE A 78 12.05 5.52 19.43
N PHE A 79 10.84 6.06 19.31
CA PHE A 79 9.62 5.52 19.91
C PHE A 79 8.76 4.95 18.78
N ASP A 80 8.63 3.64 18.72
CA ASP A 80 7.89 2.95 17.67
C ASP A 80 6.61 2.33 18.23
N PHE A 81 5.48 3.03 18.09
CA PHE A 81 4.16 2.57 18.54
C PHE A 81 3.46 1.64 17.54
N CYS A 82 4.00 1.50 16.33
CA CYS A 82 3.40 0.72 15.25
C CYS A 82 4.14 -0.57 14.91
N GLY A 83 5.18 -0.92 15.67
CA GLY A 83 5.97 -2.14 15.46
C GLY A 83 6.76 -2.14 14.15
N ASN A 84 7.20 -0.97 13.67
CA ASN A 84 7.96 -0.86 12.42
C ASN A 84 9.31 -1.56 12.53
N PHE A 85 10.00 -1.45 13.68
CA PHE A 85 11.26 -2.17 13.90
C PHE A 85 11.07 -3.68 13.88
N GLU A 86 10.02 -4.18 14.48
CA GLU A 86 9.70 -5.60 14.48
C GLU A 86 9.35 -6.06 13.05
N PHE A 87 8.55 -5.30 12.34
CA PHE A 87 8.23 -5.55 10.94
C PHE A 87 9.48 -5.64 10.06
N PHE A 88 10.47 -4.74 10.26
CA PHE A 88 11.71 -4.75 9.50
C PHE A 88 12.81 -5.63 10.11
N ARG A 89 12.79 -5.98 11.43
CA ARG A 89 13.75 -6.84 12.13
C ARG A 89 13.61 -8.32 11.80
N LEU A 90 12.40 -8.82 11.69
CA LEU A 90 12.14 -10.23 11.41
C LEU A 90 12.80 -10.73 10.12
N LYS A 91 13.52 -9.86 9.43
CA LYS A 91 14.13 -10.14 8.15
C LYS A 91 15.63 -9.80 8.03
N ILE A 92 16.37 -9.58 9.12
CA ILE A 92 17.81 -9.16 9.11
C ILE A 92 18.80 -10.34 9.07
N LYS A 93 18.37 -11.57 8.96
CA LYS A 93 19.30 -12.66 8.65
C LYS A 93 19.37 -12.89 7.14
N GLY A 94 20.21 -12.13 6.44
CA GLY A 94 20.90 -12.53 5.22
C GLY A 94 20.08 -12.77 3.95
N LYS A 95 18.80 -12.38 3.90
CA LYS A 95 18.05 -12.23 2.65
C LYS A 95 17.47 -10.81 2.63
N GLU A 96 17.70 -10.08 1.54
CA GLU A 96 16.96 -8.86 1.27
C GLU A 96 15.50 -9.12 1.57
N THR A 97 14.96 -8.37 2.49
CA THR A 97 13.57 -8.53 2.87
C THR A 97 12.74 -8.19 1.66
N GLN A 98 12.15 -9.18 1.06
CA GLN A 98 11.12 -8.93 0.06
C GLN A 98 10.07 -8.05 0.74
N VAL A 99 10.04 -6.78 0.36
CA VAL A 99 8.90 -5.90 0.64
C VAL A 99 7.69 -6.71 0.19
N ALA A 100 6.66 -6.82 1.03
CA ALA A 100 5.46 -7.54 0.64
C ALA A 100 5.04 -7.00 -0.74
N PRO A 101 4.89 -7.87 -1.75
CA PRO A 101 4.66 -7.41 -3.12
C PRO A 101 3.44 -6.51 -3.16
N SER A 102 3.54 -5.42 -3.90
CA SER A 102 2.46 -4.47 -4.11
C SER A 102 1.22 -5.20 -4.65
N ILE A 103 0.05 -4.60 -4.54
CA ILE A 103 -1.18 -5.19 -5.10
C ILE A 103 -1.03 -5.43 -6.60
N THR A 104 -0.34 -4.54 -7.31
CA THR A 104 -0.05 -4.67 -8.75
C THR A 104 0.84 -5.87 -9.04
N GLU A 105 1.93 -6.06 -8.29
CA GLU A 105 2.79 -7.24 -8.41
C GLU A 105 2.04 -8.54 -8.10
N ARG A 106 1.15 -8.52 -7.11
CA ARG A 106 0.33 -9.68 -6.77
C ARG A 106 -0.63 -10.05 -7.89
N ILE A 107 -1.30 -9.05 -8.51
CA ILE A 107 -2.17 -9.25 -9.67
C ILE A 107 -1.36 -9.80 -10.84
N PHE A 108 -0.19 -9.24 -11.12
CA PHE A 108 0.69 -9.71 -12.19
C PHE A 108 1.08 -11.19 -11.99
N ASN A 109 1.46 -11.55 -10.78
CA ASN A 109 1.82 -12.94 -10.45
C ASN A 109 0.62 -13.90 -10.54
N ILE A 110 -0.58 -13.49 -10.14
CA ILE A 110 -1.78 -14.35 -10.28
C ILE A 110 -2.13 -14.54 -11.75
N LYS A 111 -2.08 -13.48 -12.58
CA LYS A 111 -2.27 -13.60 -14.03
C LYS A 111 -1.28 -14.56 -14.65
N LEU A 112 0.00 -14.51 -14.24
CA LEU A 112 1.02 -15.44 -14.71
C LEU A 112 0.70 -16.90 -14.37
N GLU A 113 0.24 -17.17 -13.14
CA GLU A 113 -0.19 -18.51 -12.72
C GLU A 113 -1.46 -18.98 -13.48
N LEU A 114 -2.40 -18.07 -13.74
CA LEU A 114 -3.58 -18.36 -14.55
C LEU A 114 -3.19 -18.77 -15.98
N ILE A 115 -2.32 -18.00 -16.65
CA ILE A 115 -1.82 -18.31 -17.99
C ILE A 115 -1.18 -19.70 -18.00
N ARG A 116 -0.32 -20.00 -17.04
CA ARG A 116 0.35 -21.31 -16.92
C ARG A 116 -0.64 -22.45 -16.67
N LYS A 117 -1.66 -22.21 -15.84
CA LYS A 117 -2.65 -23.25 -15.54
C LYS A 117 -3.55 -23.53 -16.75
N LEU A 118 -3.94 -22.48 -17.48
CA LEU A 118 -4.78 -22.58 -18.68
C LEU A 118 -4.06 -23.24 -19.89
N GLU A 119 -2.74 -23.43 -19.82
CA GLU A 119 -2.00 -24.21 -20.80
C GLU A 119 -2.27 -25.72 -20.76
N ARG A 120 -2.83 -26.22 -19.65
CA ARG A 120 -3.09 -27.65 -19.51
C ARG A 120 -4.14 -28.12 -20.51
N PHE A 121 -3.99 -29.37 -20.93
CA PHE A 121 -4.89 -29.99 -21.93
C PHE A 121 -6.38 -29.87 -21.60
N ALA A 122 -6.74 -29.95 -20.32
CA ALA A 122 -8.13 -29.82 -19.86
C ALA A 122 -8.78 -28.44 -20.17
N TYR A 123 -7.98 -27.42 -20.47
CA TYR A 123 -8.44 -26.04 -20.70
C TYR A 123 -8.20 -25.57 -22.16
N GLN A 124 -7.89 -26.51 -23.08
CA GLN A 124 -7.63 -26.20 -24.50
C GLN A 124 -8.91 -26.17 -25.33
N GLN A 125 -9.92 -25.45 -24.82
CA GLN A 125 -11.19 -25.19 -25.48
C GLN A 125 -11.74 -23.83 -25.07
N GLU A 126 -12.67 -23.28 -25.84
CA GLU A 126 -13.35 -22.04 -25.45
C GLU A 126 -14.23 -22.28 -24.20
N PRO A 127 -14.33 -21.28 -23.29
CA PRO A 127 -13.78 -19.92 -23.37
C PRO A 127 -12.33 -19.77 -22.84
N HIS A 128 -11.69 -20.82 -22.39
CA HIS A 128 -10.39 -20.78 -21.71
C HIS A 128 -9.24 -20.31 -22.62
N ILE A 129 -9.27 -20.70 -23.90
CA ILE A 129 -8.24 -20.28 -24.88
C ILE A 129 -8.29 -18.77 -25.09
N SER A 130 -9.46 -18.24 -25.35
CA SER A 130 -9.65 -16.80 -25.54
C SER A 130 -9.28 -16.00 -24.28
N TYR A 131 -9.61 -16.54 -23.10
CA TYR A 131 -9.25 -15.93 -21.82
C TYR A 131 -7.73 -15.91 -21.61
N ARG A 132 -7.05 -17.04 -21.82
CA ARG A 132 -5.58 -17.12 -21.74
C ARG A 132 -4.91 -16.12 -22.67
N ASN A 133 -5.33 -16.07 -23.92
CA ASN A 133 -4.75 -15.17 -24.91
C ASN A 133 -4.90 -13.70 -24.51
N ARG A 134 -6.04 -13.30 -23.95
CA ARG A 134 -6.26 -11.97 -23.43
C ARG A 134 -5.33 -11.65 -22.27
N LEU A 135 -5.17 -12.57 -21.29
CA LEU A 135 -4.23 -12.38 -20.20
C LEU A 135 -2.80 -12.21 -20.70
N VAL A 136 -2.38 -13.00 -21.70
CA VAL A 136 -1.06 -12.86 -22.33
C VAL A 136 -0.89 -11.48 -22.96
N GLU A 137 -1.89 -10.98 -23.69
CA GLU A 137 -1.84 -9.66 -24.31
C GLU A 137 -1.76 -8.54 -23.26
N GLU A 138 -2.50 -8.66 -22.15
CA GLU A 138 -2.41 -7.73 -21.02
C GLU A 138 -1.00 -7.73 -20.42
N MET A 139 -0.41 -8.90 -20.17
CA MET A 139 0.94 -9.06 -19.62
C MET A 139 2.01 -8.45 -20.54
N ILE A 140 1.94 -8.74 -21.83
CA ILE A 140 2.82 -8.14 -22.84
C ILE A 140 2.68 -6.63 -22.84
N GLY A 141 1.45 -6.11 -22.74
CA GLY A 141 1.17 -4.69 -22.67
C GLY A 141 1.81 -4.04 -21.43
N GLU A 142 1.72 -4.67 -20.26
CA GLU A 142 2.33 -4.18 -19.03
C GLU A 142 3.87 -4.15 -19.13
N ILE A 143 4.49 -5.22 -19.65
CA ILE A 143 5.95 -5.30 -19.86
C ILE A 143 6.42 -4.27 -20.91
N SER A 144 5.67 -4.07 -21.98
CA SER A 144 6.02 -3.15 -23.07
C SER A 144 5.97 -1.68 -22.65
N ARG A 145 5.20 -1.33 -21.62
CA ARG A 145 5.14 0.02 -21.03
C ARG A 145 6.37 0.37 -20.19
N LEU A 146 7.21 -0.61 -19.85
CA LEU A 146 8.41 -0.36 -19.05
C LEU A 146 9.38 0.58 -19.79
N ASN A 147 9.83 1.62 -19.10
CA ASN A 147 10.80 2.55 -19.67
C ASN A 147 12.19 1.90 -19.79
N ARG A 148 12.52 1.41 -20.97
CA ARG A 148 13.79 0.72 -21.28
C ARG A 148 15.04 1.58 -21.02
N ARG A 149 14.90 2.92 -20.89
CA ARG A 149 16.02 3.83 -20.57
C ARG A 149 16.26 3.94 -19.06
N HIS A 150 15.29 3.53 -18.25
CA HIS A 150 15.42 3.58 -16.80
C HIS A 150 16.50 2.59 -16.31
N PHE A 151 17.33 3.03 -15.38
CA PHE A 151 18.49 2.26 -14.91
C PHE A 151 18.12 0.85 -14.41
N VAL A 152 17.05 0.74 -13.62
CA VAL A 152 16.60 -0.56 -13.07
C VAL A 152 16.14 -1.48 -14.19
N VAL A 153 15.39 -0.98 -15.18
CA VAL A 153 14.89 -1.75 -16.33
C VAL A 153 16.04 -2.21 -17.23
N LYS A 154 17.06 -1.37 -17.41
CA LYS A 154 18.25 -1.74 -18.20
C LYS A 154 18.97 -2.98 -17.70
N ARG A 155 18.95 -3.24 -16.39
CA ARG A 155 19.57 -4.45 -15.79
C ARG A 155 18.86 -5.73 -16.20
N HIS A 156 17.58 -5.64 -16.59
CA HIS A 156 16.72 -6.75 -16.97
C HIS A 156 16.23 -6.65 -18.42
N LEU A 157 16.96 -5.88 -19.26
CA LEU A 157 16.52 -5.58 -20.63
C LEU A 157 16.32 -6.86 -21.47
N LYS A 158 17.18 -7.85 -21.29
CA LYS A 158 17.06 -9.14 -21.97
C LYS A 158 15.72 -9.85 -21.70
N GLN A 159 15.28 -9.83 -20.44
CA GLN A 159 14.00 -10.41 -20.05
C GLN A 159 12.83 -9.56 -20.57
N VAL A 160 12.94 -8.24 -20.48
CA VAL A 160 11.91 -7.33 -21.03
C VAL A 160 11.73 -7.56 -22.53
N GLU A 161 12.80 -7.68 -23.29
CA GLU A 161 12.74 -7.96 -24.72
C GLU A 161 12.14 -9.33 -25.02
N LYS A 162 12.60 -10.37 -24.31
CA LYS A 162 12.12 -11.76 -24.47
C LYS A 162 10.59 -11.82 -24.26
N TYR A 163 10.08 -11.30 -23.16
CA TYR A 163 8.66 -11.43 -22.79
C TYR A 163 7.77 -10.31 -23.32
N SER A 164 8.31 -9.35 -24.07
CA SER A 164 7.50 -8.42 -24.87
C SER A 164 6.97 -9.03 -26.17
N VAL A 165 7.37 -10.26 -26.52
CA VAL A 165 7.01 -10.94 -27.76
C VAL A 165 6.07 -12.11 -27.47
N LYS A 166 4.98 -12.22 -28.24
CA LYS A 166 3.94 -13.26 -28.05
C LYS A 166 4.49 -14.70 -28.09
N ALA A 167 5.51 -14.96 -28.91
CA ALA A 167 6.12 -16.28 -29.02
C ALA A 167 6.70 -16.82 -27.70
N ALA A 168 7.17 -15.93 -26.80
CA ALA A 168 7.67 -16.36 -25.50
C ALA A 168 6.59 -16.88 -24.54
N TRP A 169 5.31 -16.68 -24.89
CA TRP A 169 4.15 -17.07 -24.08
C TRP A 169 3.43 -18.32 -24.63
N GLU A 170 3.89 -18.90 -25.75
CA GLU A 170 3.29 -20.10 -26.30
C GLU A 170 3.38 -21.27 -25.32
N HIS A 171 4.56 -21.47 -24.73
CA HIS A 171 4.81 -22.48 -23.72
C HIS A 171 5.65 -21.92 -22.59
N LEU A 172 5.06 -21.82 -21.40
CA LEU A 172 5.75 -21.33 -20.21
C LEU A 172 6.23 -22.49 -19.34
N GLY A 173 7.56 -22.68 -19.25
CA GLY A 173 8.17 -23.60 -18.31
C GLY A 173 8.29 -23.00 -16.90
N ASP A 174 8.66 -23.84 -15.93
CA ASP A 174 8.88 -23.37 -14.56
C ASP A 174 10.07 -22.39 -14.47
N LEU A 175 11.05 -22.52 -15.37
CA LEU A 175 12.16 -21.56 -15.49
C LEU A 175 11.67 -20.19 -15.97
N ASP A 176 10.76 -20.15 -16.94
CA ASP A 176 10.19 -18.89 -17.42
C ASP A 176 9.36 -18.21 -16.34
N LEU A 177 8.57 -18.97 -15.58
CA LEU A 177 7.81 -18.44 -14.45
C LEU A 177 8.72 -17.80 -13.40
N ASN A 178 9.82 -18.47 -13.05
CA ASN A 178 10.77 -17.95 -12.08
C ASN A 178 11.50 -16.72 -12.63
N GLU A 179 11.92 -16.76 -13.89
CA GLU A 179 12.56 -15.61 -14.56
C GLU A 179 11.65 -14.38 -14.59
N ILE A 180 10.37 -14.55 -14.93
CA ILE A 180 9.39 -13.46 -14.94
C ILE A 180 9.16 -12.92 -13.53
N LYS A 181 8.97 -13.81 -12.54
CA LYS A 181 8.72 -13.40 -11.13
C LYS A 181 9.92 -12.67 -10.52
N GLU A 182 11.13 -13.11 -10.81
CA GLU A 182 12.35 -12.54 -10.23
C GLU A 182 12.74 -11.23 -10.90
N HIS A 183 12.63 -11.14 -12.23
CA HIS A 183 13.20 -10.05 -12.99
C HIS A 183 12.19 -9.05 -13.53
N LEU A 184 10.95 -9.44 -13.80
CA LEU A 184 9.93 -8.56 -14.38
C LEU A 184 8.90 -8.08 -13.37
N THR A 185 8.38 -8.95 -12.51
CA THR A 185 7.37 -8.57 -11.52
C THR A 185 7.77 -7.33 -10.70
N PRO A 186 9.01 -7.21 -10.18
CA PRO A 186 9.41 -6.02 -9.41
C PRO A 186 9.52 -4.73 -10.23
N LEU A 187 9.49 -4.82 -11.57
CA LEU A 187 9.54 -3.68 -12.47
C LEU A 187 8.17 -3.14 -12.84
N ILE A 188 7.10 -3.91 -12.58
CA ILE A 188 5.75 -3.52 -12.98
C ILE A 188 5.32 -2.29 -12.19
N ILE A 189 5.08 -1.21 -12.93
CA ILE A 189 4.72 0.08 -12.38
C ILE A 189 3.26 0.05 -11.96
N PRO A 190 2.93 0.47 -10.72
CA PRO A 190 1.53 0.66 -10.33
C PRO A 190 0.86 1.62 -11.32
N SER A 191 -0.26 1.21 -11.91
CA SER A 191 -1.12 2.13 -12.65
C SER A 191 -1.77 3.12 -11.68
N ASP A 192 -2.19 4.28 -12.17
CA ASP A 192 -2.92 5.29 -11.37
C ASP A 192 -4.37 4.88 -11.07
N ASP A 193 -4.72 3.62 -11.34
CA ASP A 193 -6.04 3.06 -11.02
C ASP A 193 -6.31 3.09 -9.53
N ASP A 194 -7.58 3.25 -9.18
CA ASP A 194 -8.10 3.22 -7.84
C ASP A 194 -7.68 1.92 -7.10
N GLU A 195 -7.04 2.06 -5.95
CA GLU A 195 -6.57 0.93 -5.15
C GLU A 195 -7.70 -0.04 -4.76
N PRO A 196 -8.91 0.40 -4.37
CA PRO A 196 -10.07 -0.46 -4.18
C PRO A 196 -10.43 -1.31 -5.40
N ALA A 197 -10.39 -0.75 -6.60
CA ALA A 197 -10.64 -1.51 -7.84
C ALA A 197 -9.59 -2.61 -8.06
N LYS A 198 -8.30 -2.32 -7.80
CA LYS A 198 -7.23 -3.33 -7.86
C LYS A 198 -7.41 -4.45 -6.83
N ARG A 199 -7.85 -4.11 -5.62
CA ARG A 199 -8.14 -5.11 -4.58
C ARG A 199 -9.28 -6.04 -5.01
N PHE A 200 -10.28 -5.50 -5.69
CA PHE A 200 -11.37 -6.28 -6.25
C PHE A 200 -10.90 -7.17 -7.41
N ASP A 201 -10.10 -6.64 -8.34
CA ASP A 201 -9.48 -7.45 -9.40
C ASP A 201 -8.66 -8.60 -8.81
N HIS A 202 -7.82 -8.34 -7.82
CA HIS A 202 -7.04 -9.37 -7.12
C HIS A 202 -7.93 -10.43 -6.49
N LEU A 203 -9.06 -10.03 -5.90
CA LEU A 203 -10.02 -10.95 -5.28
C LEU A 203 -10.61 -11.91 -6.32
N ILE A 204 -11.06 -11.38 -7.47
CA ILE A 204 -11.62 -12.21 -8.55
C ILE A 204 -10.57 -13.13 -9.16
N PHE A 205 -9.39 -12.64 -9.52
CA PHE A 205 -8.29 -13.49 -10.02
C PHE A 205 -7.89 -14.59 -9.02
N THR A 206 -8.00 -14.33 -7.71
CA THR A 206 -7.74 -15.35 -6.67
C THR A 206 -8.81 -16.45 -6.71
N ILE A 207 -10.09 -16.09 -6.93
CA ILE A 207 -11.18 -17.05 -7.10
C ILE A 207 -10.93 -17.91 -8.34
N GLU A 208 -10.65 -17.29 -9.49
CA GLU A 208 -10.40 -17.99 -10.75
C GLU A 208 -9.26 -18.99 -10.64
N LEU A 209 -8.12 -18.54 -10.10
CA LEU A 209 -6.97 -19.42 -9.90
C LEU A 209 -7.28 -20.55 -8.92
N GLY A 210 -8.00 -20.25 -7.84
CA GLY A 210 -8.38 -21.24 -6.84
C GLY A 210 -9.30 -22.31 -7.41
N GLU A 211 -10.30 -21.94 -8.21
CA GLU A 211 -11.18 -22.87 -8.92
C GLU A 211 -10.39 -23.80 -9.88
N LEU A 212 -9.53 -23.22 -10.71
CA LEU A 212 -8.67 -23.99 -11.60
C LEU A 212 -7.71 -24.94 -10.86
N LEU A 213 -7.37 -24.63 -9.61
CA LEU A 213 -6.51 -25.45 -8.75
C LEU A 213 -7.29 -26.44 -7.88
N GLY A 214 -8.63 -26.38 -7.87
CA GLY A 214 -9.50 -27.16 -6.99
C GLY A 214 -9.35 -26.79 -5.51
N LYS A 215 -9.00 -25.54 -5.20
CA LYS A 215 -8.86 -25.02 -3.84
C LYS A 215 -10.19 -24.46 -3.35
N ASN A 216 -10.40 -24.51 -2.04
CA ASN A 216 -11.57 -23.84 -1.44
C ASN A 216 -11.41 -22.31 -1.54
N VAL A 217 -12.33 -21.66 -2.23
CA VAL A 217 -12.39 -20.22 -2.44
C VAL A 217 -13.63 -19.56 -1.82
N ASN A 218 -14.37 -20.29 -1.00
CA ASN A 218 -15.63 -19.80 -0.42
C ASN A 218 -15.47 -18.47 0.31
N TYR A 219 -14.41 -18.32 1.09
CA TYR A 219 -14.12 -17.05 1.75
C TYR A 219 -14.04 -15.87 0.76
N HIS A 220 -13.36 -16.08 -0.38
CA HIS A 220 -13.20 -15.03 -1.39
C HIS A 220 -14.52 -14.73 -2.10
N LYS A 221 -15.32 -15.77 -2.41
CA LYS A 221 -16.68 -15.62 -2.94
C LYS A 221 -17.58 -14.81 -2.00
N GLU A 222 -17.54 -15.10 -0.70
CA GLU A 222 -18.27 -14.33 0.31
C GLU A 222 -17.85 -12.83 0.34
N GLN A 223 -16.56 -12.51 0.12
CA GLN A 223 -16.15 -11.11 0.05
C GLN A 223 -16.75 -10.41 -1.18
N VAL A 224 -16.85 -11.09 -2.32
CA VAL A 224 -17.53 -10.54 -3.51
C VAL A 224 -19.03 -10.33 -3.23
N VAL A 225 -19.69 -11.28 -2.58
CA VAL A 225 -21.11 -11.16 -2.16
C VAL A 225 -21.30 -9.96 -1.22
N LYS A 226 -20.40 -9.75 -0.25
CA LYS A 226 -20.44 -8.58 0.64
C LYS A 226 -20.28 -7.27 -0.15
N THR A 227 -19.37 -7.24 -1.10
CA THR A 227 -19.16 -6.07 -1.98
C THR A 227 -20.43 -5.80 -2.82
N ALA A 228 -21.01 -6.83 -3.43
CA ALA A 228 -22.28 -6.72 -4.17
C ALA A 228 -23.43 -6.24 -3.27
N TYR A 229 -23.48 -6.70 -2.02
CA TYR A 229 -24.46 -6.21 -1.04
C TYR A 229 -24.27 -4.73 -0.70
N GLN A 230 -23.03 -4.26 -0.57
CA GLN A 230 -22.74 -2.84 -0.36
C GLN A 230 -23.17 -2.02 -1.57
N LEU A 231 -22.85 -2.47 -2.79
CA LEU A 231 -23.30 -1.82 -4.02
C LEU A 231 -24.82 -1.76 -4.14
N SER A 232 -25.55 -2.82 -3.75
CA SER A 232 -27.02 -2.82 -3.84
C SER A 232 -27.70 -1.75 -2.99
N LYS A 233 -27.03 -1.26 -1.94
CA LYS A 233 -27.53 -0.13 -1.13
C LYS A 233 -27.39 1.22 -1.84
N LEU A 234 -26.52 1.31 -2.84
CA LEU A 234 -26.21 2.52 -3.60
C LEU A 234 -27.07 2.66 -4.89
N GLY A 235 -28.24 2.06 -4.91
CA GLY A 235 -29.15 2.05 -6.07
C GLY A 235 -29.63 3.43 -6.56
N THR A 236 -29.36 4.49 -5.82
CA THR A 236 -29.58 5.89 -6.27
C THR A 236 -28.54 6.38 -7.25
N ILE A 237 -27.39 5.71 -7.36
CA ILE A 237 -26.32 6.07 -8.30
C ILE A 237 -26.62 5.44 -9.65
N PRO A 238 -26.76 6.23 -10.75
CA PRO A 238 -27.15 5.72 -12.05
C PRO A 238 -26.26 4.59 -12.59
N GLN A 239 -24.94 4.67 -12.35
CA GLN A 239 -23.98 3.66 -12.78
C GLN A 239 -24.18 2.32 -12.03
N VAL A 240 -24.53 2.38 -10.75
CA VAL A 240 -24.85 1.20 -9.93
C VAL A 240 -26.20 0.62 -10.33
N LEU A 241 -27.19 1.48 -10.55
CA LEU A 241 -28.53 1.08 -11.01
C LEU A 241 -28.48 0.33 -12.34
N ALA A 242 -27.63 0.79 -13.27
CA ALA A 242 -27.43 0.14 -14.58
C ALA A 242 -26.88 -1.30 -14.48
N LYS A 243 -26.29 -1.68 -13.34
CA LYS A 243 -25.74 -3.02 -13.09
C LYS A 243 -26.49 -3.77 -11.98
N GLN A 244 -27.67 -3.30 -11.60
CA GLN A 244 -28.46 -3.86 -10.50
C GLN A 244 -28.77 -5.35 -10.70
N GLU A 245 -29.14 -5.76 -11.91
CA GLU A 245 -29.42 -7.15 -12.22
C GLU A 245 -28.23 -8.08 -11.94
N LEU A 246 -27.03 -7.68 -12.38
CA LEU A 246 -25.81 -8.42 -12.09
C LEU A 246 -25.48 -8.43 -10.59
N ILE A 247 -25.62 -7.28 -9.92
CA ILE A 247 -25.37 -7.15 -8.49
C ILE A 247 -26.27 -8.11 -7.68
N GLU A 248 -27.58 -8.17 -8.00
CA GLU A 248 -28.49 -9.08 -7.32
C GLU A 248 -28.19 -10.55 -7.65
N ARG A 249 -27.87 -10.86 -8.91
CA ARG A 249 -27.48 -12.22 -9.32
C ARG A 249 -26.24 -12.72 -8.59
N VAL A 250 -25.20 -11.89 -8.43
CA VAL A 250 -23.94 -12.23 -7.72
C VAL A 250 -24.18 -12.52 -6.23
N ARG A 251 -25.27 -12.01 -5.66
CA ARG A 251 -25.62 -12.26 -4.24
C ARG A 251 -26.27 -13.61 -4.00
N THR A 252 -26.66 -14.33 -5.05
CA THR A 252 -27.32 -15.63 -4.93
C THR A 252 -26.31 -16.78 -4.85
N ASN A 253 -26.62 -17.80 -4.06
CA ASN A 253 -25.79 -19.03 -4.02
C ASN A 253 -25.82 -19.78 -5.36
N GLU A 254 -26.91 -19.67 -6.10
CA GLU A 254 -27.09 -20.31 -7.40
C GLU A 254 -26.05 -19.83 -8.40
N PHE A 255 -25.78 -18.51 -8.43
CA PHE A 255 -24.71 -17.96 -9.28
C PHE A 255 -23.37 -18.66 -9.02
N TRP A 256 -22.95 -18.76 -7.77
CA TRP A 256 -21.65 -19.33 -7.40
C TRP A 256 -21.53 -20.84 -7.60
N HIS A 257 -22.67 -21.52 -7.70
CA HIS A 257 -22.70 -22.97 -7.96
C HIS A 257 -22.42 -23.30 -9.45
N PHE A 258 -22.87 -22.43 -10.35
CA PHE A 258 -22.77 -22.64 -11.79
C PHE A 258 -21.79 -21.70 -12.48
N ALA A 259 -21.20 -20.74 -11.76
CA ALA A 259 -20.32 -19.74 -12.34
C ALA A 259 -19.07 -20.36 -12.92
N GLU A 260 -18.75 -19.98 -14.15
CA GLU A 260 -17.56 -20.31 -14.89
C GLU A 260 -16.60 -19.10 -14.94
N ILE A 261 -15.43 -19.31 -15.54
CA ILE A 261 -14.40 -18.26 -15.63
C ILE A 261 -14.87 -17.01 -16.37
N SER A 262 -15.77 -17.19 -17.35
CA SER A 262 -16.41 -16.09 -18.07
C SER A 262 -17.32 -15.24 -17.20
N ASP A 263 -18.02 -15.88 -16.24
CA ASP A 263 -18.89 -15.18 -15.29
C ASP A 263 -18.06 -14.37 -14.28
N TYR A 264 -16.93 -14.92 -13.79
CA TYR A 264 -16.02 -14.20 -12.90
C TYR A 264 -15.45 -12.96 -13.58
N GLU A 265 -15.00 -13.10 -14.82
CA GLU A 265 -14.50 -11.97 -15.62
C GLU A 265 -15.57 -10.92 -15.93
N MET A 266 -16.81 -11.34 -16.15
CA MET A 266 -17.94 -10.42 -16.32
C MET A 266 -18.14 -9.63 -15.01
N VAL A 267 -18.21 -10.31 -13.85
CA VAL A 267 -18.33 -9.67 -12.54
C VAL A 267 -17.18 -8.68 -12.32
N ARG A 268 -15.93 -9.09 -12.62
CA ARG A 268 -14.76 -8.23 -12.47
C ARG A 268 -14.89 -6.95 -13.29
N LYS A 269 -15.16 -7.08 -14.58
CA LYS A 269 -15.21 -5.93 -15.51
C LYS A 269 -16.35 -4.96 -15.20
N GLU A 270 -17.50 -5.52 -14.87
CA GLU A 270 -18.71 -4.71 -14.70
C GLU A 270 -18.77 -4.02 -13.31
N LEU A 271 -18.18 -4.63 -12.27
CA LEU A 271 -18.30 -4.10 -10.92
C LEU A 271 -17.04 -3.33 -10.45
N ARG A 272 -15.87 -3.55 -11.04
CA ARG A 272 -14.63 -2.90 -10.56
C ARG A 272 -14.72 -1.37 -10.50
N GLU A 273 -15.32 -0.75 -11.50
CA GLU A 273 -15.46 0.71 -11.56
C GLU A 273 -16.50 1.27 -10.58
N LEU A 274 -17.36 0.40 -10.02
CA LEU A 274 -18.37 0.78 -9.05
C LEU A 274 -17.82 0.79 -7.61
N ILE A 275 -16.69 0.11 -7.35
CA ILE A 275 -16.11 -0.03 -6.02
C ILE A 275 -15.77 1.33 -5.39
N LYS A 276 -15.38 2.31 -6.21
CA LYS A 276 -15.11 3.69 -5.77
C LYS A 276 -16.30 4.33 -5.03
N PHE A 277 -17.52 3.96 -5.39
CA PHE A 277 -18.71 4.52 -4.73
C PHE A 277 -18.89 3.99 -3.31
N ILE A 278 -18.50 2.75 -3.04
CA ILE A 278 -18.49 2.18 -1.68
C ILE A 278 -17.48 2.93 -0.81
N ALA A 279 -16.28 3.20 -1.34
CA ALA A 279 -15.23 3.93 -0.62
C ALA A 279 -15.65 5.37 -0.30
N GLN A 280 -16.37 6.04 -1.22
CA GLN A 280 -16.86 7.41 -1.00
C GLN A 280 -17.91 7.47 0.11
N GLU A 281 -18.80 6.48 0.21
CA GLU A 281 -19.79 6.43 1.29
C GLU A 281 -19.16 6.20 2.66
N ALA A 282 -18.11 5.37 2.72
CA ALA A 282 -17.35 5.14 3.96
C ALA A 282 -16.61 6.40 4.47
N HIS A 283 -16.40 7.39 3.60
CA HIS A 283 -15.83 8.70 3.94
C HIS A 283 -16.88 9.80 4.08
N ALA A 284 -18.17 9.46 4.20
CA ALA A 284 -19.18 10.43 4.55
C ALA A 284 -18.82 11.04 5.92
N ILE A 285 -18.35 12.28 5.89
CA ILE A 285 -18.06 13.05 7.09
C ILE A 285 -19.42 13.31 7.75
N TYR A 286 -19.69 12.61 8.83
CA TYR A 286 -20.81 12.96 9.70
C TYR A 286 -20.44 14.28 10.36
N TYR A 287 -21.04 15.37 9.88
CA TYR A 287 -21.10 16.60 10.66
C TYR A 287 -22.07 16.33 11.83
N THR A 288 -21.51 15.93 12.96
CA THR A 288 -22.25 15.93 14.21
C THR A 288 -22.25 17.38 14.70
N ASP A 289 -23.40 18.01 14.66
CA ASP A 289 -23.64 19.29 15.29
C ASP A 289 -23.78 19.02 16.80
N PHE A 290 -22.65 18.74 17.44
CA PHE A 290 -22.60 18.75 18.90
C PHE A 290 -22.46 20.19 19.32
N SER A 291 -23.55 20.76 19.82
CA SER A 291 -23.43 21.93 20.71
C SER A 291 -22.76 21.42 21.98
N ASP A 292 -21.46 21.61 22.10
CA ASP A 292 -20.72 21.38 23.34
C ASP A 292 -21.25 22.32 24.40
N GLU A 293 -22.22 21.90 25.20
CA GLU A 293 -22.53 22.55 26.47
C GLU A 293 -21.46 22.07 27.47
N ILE A 294 -20.63 23.04 27.92
CA ILE A 294 -19.72 22.82 29.04
C ILE A 294 -20.57 22.56 30.29
N ILE A 295 -20.77 21.31 30.66
CA ILE A 295 -21.61 20.92 31.79
C ILE A 295 -20.89 21.15 33.13
N THR A 296 -19.56 21.10 33.17
CA THR A 296 -18.76 21.41 34.36
C THR A 296 -17.35 21.84 34.00
N THR A 297 -16.89 22.95 34.56
CA THR A 297 -15.47 23.31 34.65
C THR A 297 -14.97 22.92 36.04
N GLN A 298 -14.09 21.98 36.15
CA GLN A 298 -13.32 21.72 37.35
C GLN A 298 -11.95 22.36 37.21
N GLU A 299 -11.66 23.36 38.03
CA GLU A 299 -10.29 23.84 38.15
C GLU A 299 -9.45 22.73 38.78
N CYS A 300 -8.64 22.06 37.99
CA CYS A 300 -7.54 21.25 38.53
C CYS A 300 -6.45 22.20 38.99
N PRO A 301 -6.08 22.20 40.28
CA PRO A 301 -4.90 22.93 40.77
C PRO A 301 -3.65 22.16 40.32
N GLY A 302 -3.38 22.18 39.03
CA GLY A 302 -2.15 21.76 38.41
C GLY A 302 -1.43 23.00 37.94
N GLU A 303 -0.45 23.48 38.70
CA GLU A 303 0.50 24.44 38.16
C GLU A 303 1.15 23.79 36.92
N PHE A 304 0.74 24.25 35.75
CA PHE A 304 1.52 24.04 34.52
C PHE A 304 2.82 24.86 34.72
N ARG A 305 3.80 24.25 35.39
CA ARG A 305 5.15 24.77 35.35
C ARG A 305 5.67 24.47 33.95
N VAL A 306 5.74 25.49 33.14
CA VAL A 306 6.62 25.49 31.97
C VAL A 306 8.03 25.36 32.58
N GLU A 307 8.55 24.13 32.63
CA GLU A 307 9.92 23.91 33.08
C GLU A 307 10.86 24.63 32.13
N ASP A 308 11.74 25.46 32.65
CA ASP A 308 12.78 26.09 31.87
C ASP A 308 13.61 25.02 31.16
N LEU A 309 14.02 25.30 29.94
CA LEU A 309 14.80 24.40 29.09
C LEU A 309 16.05 23.85 29.84
N GLN A 310 16.61 24.62 30.75
CA GLN A 310 17.74 24.21 31.58
C GLN A 310 17.36 23.15 32.62
N ASP A 311 16.19 23.24 33.21
CA ASP A 311 15.71 22.25 34.20
C ASP A 311 15.27 20.96 33.53
N TYR A 312 14.68 21.04 32.35
CA TYR A 312 14.43 19.86 31.50
C TYR A 312 15.74 19.16 31.11
N LYS A 313 16.75 19.91 30.67
CA LYS A 313 18.09 19.36 30.36
C LYS A 313 18.72 18.66 31.55
N LYS A 314 18.62 19.22 32.79
CA LYS A 314 19.12 18.59 34.01
C LYS A 314 18.41 17.28 34.33
N LYS A 315 17.07 17.25 34.20
CA LYS A 315 16.27 16.04 34.44
C LYS A 315 16.60 14.94 33.41
N VAL A 316 16.64 15.27 32.12
CA VAL A 316 17.03 14.31 31.08
C VAL A 316 18.42 13.73 31.36
N ASN A 317 19.39 14.54 31.76
CA ASN A 317 20.73 14.06 32.12
C ASN A 317 20.77 13.19 33.39
N GLN A 318 19.83 13.37 34.33
CA GLN A 318 19.71 12.51 35.51
C GLN A 318 19.08 11.14 35.21
N TYR A 319 18.16 11.06 34.26
CA TYR A 319 17.52 9.80 33.87
C TYR A 319 18.33 8.97 32.86
N ILE A 320 19.34 9.55 32.25
CA ILE A 320 20.19 8.91 31.25
C ILE A 320 21.50 8.34 31.84
N ARG A 321 21.77 8.54 33.11
CA ARG A 321 22.83 7.85 33.89
C ARG A 321 22.29 6.54 34.46
#